data_66d29ee7c78118be6e93ee1a245a6036
#
_entry.id   66d29ee7c78118be6e93ee1a245a6036
#
_cell.length_a   1.000
_cell.length_b   1.000
_cell.length_c   1.000
_cell.angle_alpha   90.00
_cell.angle_beta   90.00
_cell.angle_gamma   90.00
#
_symmetry.space_group_name_H-M   'P 1'
#
loop_
_entity.id
_entity.type
_entity.pdbx_description
1 polymer ?
#
loop_
_entity_poly.entity_id
_entity_poly.type
_entity_poly.pdbx_seq_one_letter_code
_entity_poly.pdbx_strand_id
1 'polypeptide(L)'
;MKLVKAGIILFTERYEQCITFYRDMLSLPFISATPELTVLAFDQAYLMIEKGGVSSSTQKIRNQNPTVLRFNVANVQEAADELRVKGVAVEVKTFSWGVIGAFTDPDGNRCELKDPF
;
A
#
# COMPACT_ATOMS: atom_id res chain seq x y z
N MET A 1 19.13 8.51 -19.22
CA MET A 1 18.32 7.30 -19.07
C MET A 1 16.89 7.61 -19.48
N LYS A 2 16.25 6.72 -20.20
CA LYS A 2 14.86 6.89 -20.64
C LYS A 2 14.02 5.81 -20.01
N LEU A 3 13.15 6.16 -19.07
CA LEU A 3 12.29 5.20 -18.39
C LEU A 3 11.13 4.77 -19.29
N VAL A 4 10.89 3.47 -19.36
CA VAL A 4 9.71 2.89 -19.99
C VAL A 4 8.63 2.66 -18.93
N LYS A 5 9.04 2.22 -17.73
CA LYS A 5 8.14 1.94 -16.61
C LYS A 5 8.92 2.09 -15.30
N ALA A 6 8.24 2.50 -14.26
CA ALA A 6 8.81 2.52 -12.91
C ALA A 6 7.97 1.62 -12.00
N GLY A 7 8.58 1.12 -10.93
CA GLY A 7 7.87 0.25 -10.01
C GLY A 7 8.55 0.14 -8.67
N ILE A 8 7.82 -0.46 -7.73
CA ILE A 8 8.28 -0.76 -6.39
C ILE A 8 8.15 -2.27 -6.19
N ILE A 9 9.18 -2.89 -5.61
CA ILE A 9 9.15 -4.29 -5.19
C ILE A 9 9.01 -4.31 -3.68
N LEU A 10 7.97 -4.96 -3.20
CA LEU A 10 7.68 -5.14 -1.79
C LEU A 10 7.87 -6.62 -1.45
N PHE A 11 8.94 -6.93 -0.72
CA PHE A 11 9.19 -8.28 -0.23
C PHE A 11 8.34 -8.54 0.99
N THR A 12 7.66 -9.70 1.03
CA THR A 12 6.65 -10.00 2.03
C THR A 12 6.87 -11.39 2.63
N GLU A 13 6.53 -11.53 3.89
CA GLU A 13 6.42 -12.81 4.57
C GLU A 13 4.99 -13.33 4.46
N ARG A 14 3.99 -12.48 4.74
CA ARG A 14 2.57 -12.82 4.64
C ARG A 14 2.06 -12.55 3.23
N TYR A 15 2.58 -13.30 2.29
CA TYR A 15 2.40 -13.06 0.86
C TYR A 15 0.92 -13.06 0.45
N GLU A 16 0.17 -14.12 0.80
CA GLU A 16 -1.23 -14.25 0.39
C GLU A 16 -2.10 -13.14 1.02
N GLN A 17 -1.85 -12.81 2.28
CA GLN A 17 -2.57 -11.73 2.95
C GLN A 17 -2.25 -10.38 2.31
N CYS A 18 -1.00 -10.15 1.91
CA CYS A 18 -0.61 -8.93 1.22
C CYS A 18 -1.25 -8.82 -0.17
N ILE A 19 -1.36 -9.93 -0.91
CA ILE A 19 -2.06 -9.93 -2.20
C ILE A 19 -3.53 -9.55 -1.99
N THR A 20 -4.22 -10.19 -1.05
CA THR A 20 -5.63 -9.87 -0.73
C THR A 20 -5.78 -8.41 -0.34
N PHE A 21 -4.85 -7.90 0.48
CA PHE A 21 -4.88 -6.51 0.92
C PHE A 21 -4.76 -5.54 -0.27
N TYR A 22 -3.70 -5.65 -1.04
CA TYR A 22 -3.44 -4.68 -2.12
C TYR A 22 -4.38 -4.84 -3.32
N ARG A 23 -4.66 -6.07 -3.73
CA ARG A 23 -5.53 -6.33 -4.88
C ARG A 23 -7.00 -6.14 -4.55
N ASP A 24 -7.48 -6.72 -3.43
CA ASP A 24 -8.92 -6.78 -3.15
C ASP A 24 -9.39 -5.64 -2.24
N MET A 25 -8.63 -5.29 -1.18
CA MET A 25 -9.03 -4.22 -0.27
C MET A 25 -8.68 -2.84 -0.85
N LEU A 26 -7.49 -2.64 -1.39
CA LEU A 26 -7.08 -1.38 -2.02
C LEU A 26 -7.50 -1.29 -3.48
N SER A 27 -7.97 -2.37 -4.08
CA SER A 27 -8.46 -2.43 -5.46
C SER A 27 -7.40 -2.07 -6.51
N LEU A 28 -6.14 -2.42 -6.27
CA LEU A 28 -5.09 -2.23 -7.27
C LEU A 28 -5.27 -3.28 -8.38
N PRO A 29 -5.35 -2.86 -9.66
CA PRO A 29 -5.60 -3.80 -10.75
C PRO A 29 -4.50 -4.86 -10.89
N PHE A 30 -4.90 -6.11 -11.10
CA PHE A 30 -4.00 -7.22 -11.33
C PHE A 30 -3.37 -7.11 -12.73
N ILE A 31 -2.06 -7.32 -12.83
CA ILE A 31 -1.34 -7.36 -14.10
C ILE A 31 -0.89 -8.79 -14.41
N SER A 32 -0.08 -9.41 -13.54
CA SER A 32 0.46 -10.75 -13.76
C SER A 32 0.90 -11.39 -12.46
N ALA A 33 1.12 -12.71 -12.49
CA ALA A 33 1.63 -13.44 -11.33
C ALA A 33 2.44 -14.65 -11.77
N THR A 34 3.40 -15.03 -10.92
CA THR A 34 4.10 -16.31 -10.92
C THR A 34 3.88 -16.95 -9.54
N PRO A 35 4.38 -18.16 -9.28
CA PRO A 35 4.27 -18.73 -7.93
C PRO A 35 4.96 -17.88 -6.84
N GLU A 36 5.93 -17.03 -7.20
CA GLU A 36 6.75 -16.31 -6.24
C GLU A 36 6.39 -14.83 -6.10
N LEU A 37 5.68 -14.25 -7.08
CA LEU A 37 5.37 -12.83 -7.07
C LEU A 37 4.07 -12.50 -7.80
N THR A 38 3.49 -11.36 -7.44
CA THR A 38 2.31 -10.79 -8.10
C THR A 38 2.59 -9.33 -8.45
N VAL A 39 2.23 -8.93 -9.65
CA VAL A 39 2.39 -7.55 -10.12
C VAL A 39 1.01 -6.90 -10.22
N LEU A 40 0.87 -5.77 -9.55
CA LEU A 40 -0.35 -4.95 -9.56
C LEU A 40 -0.05 -3.59 -10.19
N ALA A 41 -1.05 -2.97 -10.79
CA ALA A 41 -0.91 -1.60 -11.26
C ALA A 41 -0.92 -0.64 -10.05
N PHE A 42 0.01 0.31 -10.07
CA PHE A 42 0.11 1.37 -9.08
C PHE A 42 0.06 2.71 -9.82
N ASP A 43 -1.15 3.07 -10.26
CA ASP A 43 -1.39 4.13 -11.24
C ASP A 43 -0.54 3.87 -12.49
N GLN A 44 0.32 4.78 -12.92
CA GLN A 44 1.20 4.57 -14.08
C GLN A 44 2.42 3.70 -13.78
N ALA A 45 2.72 3.47 -12.50
CA ALA A 45 3.78 2.58 -12.05
C ALA A 45 3.25 1.16 -11.81
N TYR A 46 4.07 0.28 -11.22
CA TYR A 46 3.61 -1.02 -10.74
C TYR A 46 4.07 -1.27 -9.31
N LEU A 47 3.32 -2.10 -8.60
CA LEU A 47 3.70 -2.66 -7.31
C LEU A 47 3.87 -4.17 -7.48
N MET A 48 5.08 -4.66 -7.29
CA MET A 48 5.38 -6.08 -7.31
C MET A 48 5.43 -6.58 -5.87
N ILE A 49 4.60 -7.55 -5.55
CA ILE A 49 4.59 -8.19 -4.24
C ILE A 49 5.27 -9.53 -4.39
N GLU A 50 6.37 -9.72 -3.67
CA GLU A 50 7.23 -10.89 -3.82
C GLU A 50 7.49 -11.54 -2.47
N LYS A 51 7.63 -12.87 -2.45
CA LYS A 51 7.99 -13.62 -1.25
C LYS A 51 9.44 -13.34 -0.85
N GLY A 52 9.74 -13.39 0.44
CA GLY A 52 11.11 -13.27 0.95
C GLY A 52 11.35 -12.16 1.93
N GLY A 53 10.30 -11.47 2.38
CA GLY A 53 10.41 -10.41 3.38
C GLY A 53 10.25 -10.91 4.81
N VAL A 54 10.16 -9.96 5.73
CA VAL A 54 9.91 -10.19 7.16
C VAL A 54 8.72 -9.35 7.60
N SER A 55 7.74 -10.00 8.22
CA SER A 55 6.56 -9.31 8.74
C SER A 55 6.78 -8.80 10.16
N SER A 56 5.96 -7.85 10.58
CA SER A 56 5.86 -7.38 11.96
C SER A 56 4.39 -7.35 12.37
N SER A 57 4.10 -7.70 13.62
CA SER A 57 2.74 -7.62 14.17
C SER A 57 2.33 -6.18 14.49
N THR A 58 3.29 -5.27 14.53
CA THR A 58 3.09 -3.83 14.72
C THR A 58 3.64 -3.08 13.52
N GLN A 59 3.25 -1.81 13.36
CA GLN A 59 3.79 -1.00 12.28
C GLN A 59 5.30 -0.91 12.37
N LYS A 60 5.98 -1.24 11.29
CA LYS A 60 7.43 -1.11 11.18
C LYS A 60 7.83 0.35 11.33
N ILE A 61 8.90 0.60 12.10
CA ILE A 61 9.49 1.92 12.22
C ILE A 61 10.36 2.24 10.98
N ARG A 62 10.75 3.49 10.83
CA ARG A 62 11.53 3.92 9.66
C ARG A 62 12.85 3.20 9.49
N ASN A 63 13.46 2.71 10.59
CA ASN A 63 14.69 1.93 10.51
C ASN A 63 14.46 0.53 9.93
N GLN A 64 13.24 -0.01 10.10
CA GLN A 64 12.86 -1.33 9.58
C GLN A 64 12.32 -1.22 8.16
N ASN A 65 11.60 -0.14 7.86
CA ASN A 65 11.06 0.14 6.54
C ASN A 65 11.03 1.65 6.31
N PRO A 66 12.00 2.20 5.56
CA PRO A 66 12.07 3.64 5.31
C PRO A 66 11.08 4.13 4.25
N THR A 67 10.29 3.23 3.67
CA THR A 67 9.37 3.52 2.57
C THR A 67 7.93 3.58 3.07
N VAL A 68 7.16 4.49 2.54
CA VAL A 68 5.71 4.57 2.72
C VAL A 68 5.06 4.53 1.35
N LEU A 69 4.06 3.66 1.18
CA LEU A 69 3.23 3.69 -0.02
C LEU A 69 2.12 4.73 0.20
N ARG A 70 2.15 5.78 -0.60
CA ARG A 70 1.15 6.85 -0.51
C ARG A 70 0.22 6.81 -1.70
N PHE A 71 -1.08 6.89 -1.42
CA PHE A 71 -2.15 6.88 -2.40
C PHE A 71 -2.83 8.24 -2.35
N ASN A 72 -2.59 9.07 -3.35
CA ASN A 72 -3.24 10.38 -3.43
C ASN A 72 -4.66 10.20 -3.97
N VAL A 73 -5.63 10.66 -3.23
CA VAL A 73 -7.05 10.52 -3.53
C VAL A 73 -7.74 11.88 -3.49
N ALA A 74 -8.88 12.02 -4.14
CA ALA A 74 -9.62 13.27 -4.14
C ALA A 74 -10.15 13.62 -2.74
N ASN A 75 -10.61 12.61 -1.98
CA ASN A 75 -11.18 12.79 -0.66
C ASN A 75 -10.71 11.68 0.27
N VAL A 76 -9.87 12.03 1.25
CA VAL A 76 -9.29 11.08 2.18
C VAL A 76 -10.37 10.43 3.06
N GLN A 77 -11.36 11.20 3.53
CA GLN A 77 -12.40 10.66 4.41
C GLN A 77 -13.24 9.60 3.70
N GLU A 78 -13.64 9.86 2.46
CA GLU A 78 -14.38 8.87 1.67
C GLU A 78 -13.57 7.61 1.42
N ALA A 79 -12.32 7.76 1.02
CA ALA A 79 -11.44 6.62 0.77
C ALA A 79 -11.18 5.83 2.06
N ALA A 80 -10.99 6.52 3.20
CA ALA A 80 -10.83 5.86 4.49
C ALA A 80 -12.08 5.06 4.87
N ASP A 81 -13.27 5.62 4.65
CA ASP A 81 -14.53 4.93 4.94
C ASP A 81 -14.70 3.69 4.06
N GLU A 82 -14.35 3.76 2.78
CA GLU A 82 -14.35 2.60 1.89
C GLU A 82 -13.42 1.49 2.39
N LEU A 83 -12.22 1.84 2.82
CA LEU A 83 -11.26 0.87 3.35
C LEU A 83 -11.75 0.26 4.67
N ARG A 84 -12.36 1.05 5.54
CA ARG A 84 -12.92 0.58 6.82
C ARG A 84 -14.03 -0.45 6.60
N VAL A 85 -14.87 -0.26 5.59
CA VAL A 85 -15.91 -1.24 5.23
C VAL A 85 -15.29 -2.58 4.84
N LYS A 86 -14.11 -2.56 4.23
CA LYS A 86 -13.37 -3.77 3.87
C LYS A 86 -12.51 -4.33 5.01
N GLY A 87 -12.58 -3.74 6.19
CA GLY A 87 -11.87 -4.22 7.39
C GLY A 87 -10.50 -3.60 7.63
N VAL A 88 -10.12 -2.56 6.88
CA VAL A 88 -8.85 -1.87 7.09
C VAL A 88 -9.03 -0.77 8.14
N ALA A 89 -8.20 -0.78 9.19
CA ALA A 89 -8.19 0.27 10.19
C ALA A 89 -7.42 1.48 9.64
N VAL A 90 -8.09 2.61 9.48
CA VAL A 90 -7.50 3.85 8.97
C VAL A 90 -7.66 4.94 10.01
N GLU A 91 -6.55 5.61 10.36
CA GLU A 91 -6.54 6.77 11.24
C GLU A 91 -6.41 8.04 10.40
N VAL A 92 -7.43 8.89 10.43
CA VAL A 92 -7.45 10.14 9.66
C VAL A 92 -7.04 11.29 10.57
N LYS A 93 -6.05 12.06 10.11
CA LYS A 93 -5.57 13.26 10.79
C LYS A 93 -5.51 14.43 9.82
N THR A 94 -5.93 15.61 10.31
CA THR A 94 -5.86 16.85 9.56
C THR A 94 -4.71 17.71 10.07
N PHE A 95 -3.89 18.16 9.14
CA PHE A 95 -2.77 19.05 9.40
C PHE A 95 -2.98 20.35 8.61
N SER A 96 -2.20 21.38 8.90
CA SER A 96 -2.29 22.65 8.17
C SER A 96 -2.02 22.51 6.66
N TRP A 97 -1.23 21.49 6.28
CA TRP A 97 -0.80 21.23 4.90
C TRP A 97 -1.60 20.14 4.20
N GLY A 98 -2.57 19.52 4.85
CA GLY A 98 -3.39 18.49 4.23
C GLY A 98 -3.92 17.44 5.19
N VAL A 99 -4.60 16.44 4.63
CA VAL A 99 -5.24 15.35 5.37
C VAL A 99 -4.52 14.04 5.05
N ILE A 100 -4.19 13.28 6.08
CA ILE A 100 -3.56 11.96 5.96
C ILE A 100 -4.49 10.91 6.55
N GLY A 101 -4.67 9.80 5.82
CA GLY A 101 -5.27 8.58 6.34
C GLY A 101 -4.20 7.50 6.47
N ALA A 102 -3.78 7.16 7.69
CA ALA A 102 -2.70 6.21 7.92
C ALA A 102 -3.24 4.81 8.20
N PHE A 103 -2.60 3.80 7.61
CA PHE A 103 -2.92 2.40 7.83
C PHE A 103 -1.69 1.54 7.59
N THR A 104 -1.77 0.25 7.91
CA THR A 104 -0.67 -0.70 7.70
C THR A 104 -1.14 -1.88 6.86
N ASP A 105 -0.22 -2.44 6.07
CA ASP A 105 -0.47 -3.69 5.37
C ASP A 105 -0.29 -4.89 6.32
N PRO A 106 -0.61 -6.13 5.88
CA PRO A 106 -0.47 -7.30 6.74
C PRO A 106 0.95 -7.62 7.23
N ASP A 107 1.96 -7.11 6.55
CA ASP A 107 3.36 -7.27 6.96
C ASP A 107 3.82 -6.16 7.93
N GLY A 108 2.96 -5.19 8.24
CA GLY A 108 3.28 -4.07 9.12
C GLY A 108 3.88 -2.87 8.40
N ASN A 109 3.83 -2.83 7.07
CA ASN A 109 4.33 -1.68 6.31
C ASN A 109 3.32 -0.54 6.33
N ARG A 110 3.79 0.68 6.64
CA ARG A 110 2.94 1.87 6.66
C ARG A 110 2.49 2.25 5.25
N CYS A 111 1.20 2.52 5.14
CA CYS A 111 0.57 3.09 3.95
C CYS A 111 -0.16 4.39 4.33
N GLU A 112 -0.39 5.26 3.37
CA GLU A 112 -1.10 6.51 3.59
C GLU A 112 -2.03 6.84 2.44
N LEU A 113 -3.22 7.32 2.79
CA LEU A 113 -4.04 8.12 1.91
C LEU A 113 -3.64 9.59 2.08
N LYS A 114 -3.66 10.36 1.01
CA LYS A 114 -3.40 11.79 1.06
C LYS A 114 -4.34 12.49 0.08
N ASP A 115 -4.88 13.63 0.45
CA ASP A 115 -5.59 14.49 -0.48
C ASP A 115 -4.62 14.92 -1.61
N PRO A 116 -5.14 15.32 -2.79
CA PRO A 116 -4.25 15.67 -3.89
C PRO A 116 -3.29 16.76 -3.42
N PHE A 117 -2.07 16.60 -3.66
CA PHE A 117 -0.93 17.43 -3.28
C PHE A 117 -1.14 18.70 -2.51
#